data_179bae4dc3a5dccdee7b6816f724431d
#
_entry.id   179bae4dc3a5dccdee7b6816f724431d
#
_cell.length_a   1.000
_cell.length_b   1.000
_cell.length_c   1.000
_cell.angle_alpha   90.00
_cell.angle_beta   90.00
_cell.angle_gamma   90.00
#
_symmetry.space_group_name_H-M   'P 1'
#
loop_
_entity.id
_entity.type
_entity.pdbx_description
1 polymer ?
#
loop_
_entity_poly.entity_id
_entity_poly.type
_entity_poly.pdbx_seq_one_letter_code
_entity_poly.pdbx_strand_id
1 'polypeptide(L)'
;MIVRTLDEVTGTERDVVTPTWRSRRLVLAGENRGFSLHDTVLFAGTETRMWYANHVEAVYVIEGRGELVNEDTGERHVLAPGTMYLLNGHEHHTVRAETDIRTVCAFSPPVTGREVHDENGVYPLIALDGNEEIAEAQA
;
A
#
# COMPACT_ATOMS: atom_id res chain seq x y z
N MET A 1 17.41 11.41 -14.76
CA MET A 1 16.58 11.96 -13.67
C MET A 1 15.13 11.88 -14.09
N ILE A 2 14.27 11.37 -13.20
CA ILE A 2 12.81 11.33 -13.43
C ILE A 2 12.15 12.24 -12.42
N VAL A 3 11.27 13.11 -12.91
CA VAL A 3 10.47 14.02 -12.07
C VAL A 3 9.00 13.82 -12.45
N ARG A 4 8.17 13.54 -11.45
CA ARG A 4 6.71 13.40 -11.61
C ARG A 4 6.01 14.22 -10.55
N THR A 5 4.90 14.82 -10.95
CA THR A 5 3.97 15.44 -10.01
C THR A 5 2.79 14.52 -9.77
N LEU A 6 2.12 14.71 -8.66
CA LEU A 6 0.91 13.96 -8.35
C LEU A 6 -0.18 14.18 -9.41
N ASP A 7 -0.29 15.42 -9.90
CA ASP A 7 -1.26 15.78 -10.96
C ASP A 7 -1.00 15.02 -12.26
N GLU A 8 0.27 14.81 -12.62
CA GLU A 8 0.62 14.06 -13.85
C GLU A 8 0.19 12.60 -13.79
N VAL A 9 0.23 11.97 -12.63
CA VAL A 9 -0.13 10.56 -12.48
C VAL A 9 -1.61 10.35 -12.19
N THR A 10 -2.31 11.37 -11.72
CA THR A 10 -3.74 11.33 -11.43
C THR A 10 -4.55 11.07 -12.69
N GLY A 11 -5.46 10.09 -12.64
CA GLY A 11 -6.28 9.70 -13.77
C GLY A 11 -5.56 8.83 -14.81
N THR A 12 -4.31 8.46 -14.57
CA THR A 12 -3.55 7.54 -15.43
C THR A 12 -3.62 6.11 -14.90
N GLU A 13 -2.97 5.17 -15.56
CA GLU A 13 -2.82 3.78 -15.10
C GLU A 13 -2.07 3.66 -13.75
N ARG A 14 -1.35 4.72 -13.35
CA ARG A 14 -0.67 4.80 -12.05
C ARG A 14 -1.58 5.21 -10.90
N ASP A 15 -2.81 5.55 -11.21
CA ASP A 15 -3.83 5.99 -10.25
C ASP A 15 -4.88 4.89 -10.10
N VAL A 16 -4.78 4.10 -9.04
CA VAL A 16 -5.68 2.97 -8.78
C VAL A 16 -6.65 3.35 -7.66
N VAL A 17 -7.93 3.23 -7.94
CA VAL A 17 -9.02 3.55 -7.00
C VAL A 17 -9.81 2.29 -6.69
N THR A 18 -10.07 2.06 -5.41
CA THR A 18 -10.95 1.00 -4.91
C THR A 18 -12.05 1.62 -4.02
N PRO A 19 -13.00 0.85 -3.51
CA PRO A 19 -14.01 1.40 -2.60
C PRO A 19 -13.46 2.00 -1.31
N THR A 20 -12.27 1.57 -0.84
CA THR A 20 -11.74 1.99 0.46
C THR A 20 -10.45 2.79 0.38
N TRP A 21 -9.78 2.79 -0.76
CA TRP A 21 -8.51 3.51 -0.91
C TRP A 21 -8.24 3.93 -2.34
N ARG A 22 -7.30 4.85 -2.47
CA ARG A 22 -6.74 5.30 -3.75
C ARG A 22 -5.23 5.35 -3.63
N SER A 23 -4.53 4.73 -4.58
CA SER A 23 -3.07 4.71 -4.62
C SER A 23 -2.57 5.33 -5.92
N ARG A 24 -1.78 6.40 -5.78
CA ARG A 24 -1.07 7.02 -6.91
C ARG A 24 0.38 6.59 -6.85
N ARG A 25 0.81 5.89 -7.88
CA ARG A 25 2.06 5.12 -7.88
C ARG A 25 3.13 5.90 -8.61
N LEU A 26 4.06 6.45 -7.85
CA LEU A 26 5.07 7.39 -8.31
C LEU A 26 6.32 6.70 -8.84
N VAL A 27 6.73 5.59 -8.22
CA VAL A 27 7.82 4.73 -8.66
C VAL A 27 7.30 3.30 -8.70
N LEU A 28 7.52 2.62 -9.82
CA LEU A 28 7.08 1.25 -10.04
C LEU A 28 8.24 0.34 -10.41
N ALA A 29 7.98 -0.96 -10.44
CA ALA A 29 8.98 -1.99 -10.76
C ALA A 29 9.70 -1.73 -12.08
N GLY A 30 8.99 -1.17 -13.06
CA GLY A 30 9.56 -0.84 -14.38
C GLY A 30 10.70 0.16 -14.36
N GLU A 31 10.81 1.01 -13.32
CA GLU A 31 11.96 1.90 -13.14
C GLU A 31 13.19 1.17 -12.59
N ASN A 32 13.05 -0.10 -12.18
CA ASN A 32 14.12 -1.01 -11.79
C ASN A 32 15.03 -0.46 -10.67
N ARG A 33 14.41 -0.01 -9.55
CA ARG A 33 15.14 0.57 -8.41
C ARG A 33 15.02 -0.23 -7.12
N GLY A 34 14.38 -1.40 -7.15
CA GLY A 34 14.26 -2.29 -5.99
C GLY A 34 13.17 -1.89 -4.99
N PHE A 35 12.40 -0.84 -5.27
CA PHE A 35 11.25 -0.42 -4.48
C PHE A 35 10.19 0.22 -5.36
N SER A 36 8.97 0.31 -4.85
CA SER A 36 7.94 1.18 -5.42
C SER A 36 7.53 2.23 -4.40
N LEU A 37 7.07 3.40 -4.86
CA LEU A 37 6.69 4.53 -4.02
C LEU A 37 5.29 4.97 -4.39
N HIS A 38 4.43 5.10 -3.38
CA HIS A 38 3.01 5.38 -3.55
C HIS A 38 2.57 6.53 -2.67
N ASP A 39 1.69 7.37 -3.19
CA ASP A 39 0.87 8.31 -2.43
C ASP A 39 -0.53 7.70 -2.33
N THR A 40 -0.92 7.29 -1.13
CA THR A 40 -2.15 6.53 -0.91
C THR A 40 -3.06 7.26 0.05
N VAL A 41 -4.34 7.32 -0.29
CA VAL A 41 -5.40 7.82 0.59
C VAL A 41 -6.32 6.66 0.95
N LEU A 42 -6.53 6.47 2.26
CA LEU A 42 -7.58 5.59 2.77
C LEU A 42 -8.78 6.47 3.11
N PHE A 43 -9.95 6.11 2.58
CA PHE A 43 -11.13 6.99 2.64
C PHE A 43 -11.78 7.00 4.01
N ALA A 44 -12.22 8.18 4.44
CA ALA A 44 -12.94 8.38 5.70
C ALA A 44 -14.11 7.40 5.85
N GLY A 45 -14.25 6.85 7.05
CA GLY A 45 -15.34 5.93 7.40
C GLY A 45 -15.18 4.52 6.85
N THR A 46 -14.02 4.17 6.28
CA THR A 46 -13.76 2.85 5.73
C THR A 46 -12.86 2.02 6.65
N GLU A 47 -12.93 0.72 6.44
CA GLU A 47 -12.07 -0.27 7.06
C GLU A 47 -11.46 -1.14 5.96
N THR A 48 -10.14 -1.26 5.93
CA THR A 48 -9.42 -2.03 4.93
C THR A 48 -8.56 -3.09 5.61
N ARG A 49 -8.84 -4.35 5.33
CA ARG A 49 -8.01 -5.49 5.77
C ARG A 49 -6.99 -5.80 4.70
N MET A 50 -5.74 -5.98 5.14
CA MET A 50 -4.61 -6.16 4.23
C MET A 50 -3.63 -7.20 4.78
N TRP A 51 -3.04 -7.94 3.87
CA TRP A 51 -1.95 -8.86 4.18
C TRP A 51 -0.96 -8.88 3.02
N TYR A 52 0.22 -8.37 3.24
CA TYR A 52 1.25 -8.35 2.20
C TYR A 52 2.21 -9.53 2.38
N ALA A 53 1.76 -10.71 1.95
CA ALA A 53 2.54 -11.94 2.02
C ALA A 53 3.76 -11.92 1.07
N ASN A 54 3.69 -11.09 0.02
CA ASN A 54 4.70 -11.03 -1.05
C ASN A 54 5.58 -9.79 -1.00
N HIS A 55 5.29 -8.85 -0.10
CA HIS A 55 5.98 -7.56 -0.01
C HIS A 55 6.24 -7.18 1.43
N VAL A 56 7.27 -6.38 1.64
CA VAL A 56 7.43 -5.55 2.84
C VAL A 56 6.92 -4.17 2.50
N GLU A 57 6.14 -3.57 3.37
CA GLU A 57 5.65 -2.22 3.20
C GLU A 57 6.07 -1.34 4.37
N ALA A 58 6.59 -0.15 4.05
CA ALA A 58 6.72 0.95 4.99
C ALA A 58 5.67 2.01 4.67
N VAL A 59 4.98 2.51 5.70
CA VAL A 59 3.91 3.50 5.57
C VAL A 59 4.20 4.69 6.48
N TYR A 60 4.17 5.89 5.92
CA TYR A 60 4.29 7.13 6.67
C TYR A 60 3.03 7.97 6.51
N VAL A 61 2.33 8.20 7.62
CA VAL A 61 1.10 9.01 7.66
C VAL A 61 1.47 10.49 7.61
N ILE A 62 0.92 11.22 6.64
CA ILE A 62 1.16 12.66 6.47
C ILE A 62 -0.08 13.51 6.75
N GLU A 63 -1.29 12.95 6.60
CA GLU A 63 -2.56 13.63 6.90
C GLU A 63 -3.57 12.63 7.45
N GLY A 64 -4.48 13.09 8.29
CA GLY A 64 -5.63 12.34 8.73
C GLY A 64 -5.43 11.58 10.04
N ARG A 65 -6.50 10.89 10.45
CA ARG A 65 -6.56 10.10 11.69
C ARG A 65 -7.30 8.80 11.50
N GLY A 66 -6.85 7.79 12.23
CA GLY A 66 -7.48 6.50 12.28
C GLY A 66 -6.78 5.55 13.24
N GLU A 67 -6.97 4.26 13.00
CA GLU A 67 -6.43 3.18 13.81
C GLU A 67 -5.83 2.09 12.94
N LEU A 68 -4.67 1.60 13.33
CA LEU A 68 -4.05 0.40 12.80
C LEU A 68 -4.25 -0.74 13.79
N VAL A 69 -4.77 -1.86 13.33
CA VAL A 69 -4.91 -3.09 14.12
C VAL A 69 -4.00 -4.16 13.55
N ASN A 70 -3.10 -4.68 14.36
CA ASN A 70 -2.35 -5.89 14.04
C ASN A 70 -3.27 -7.08 14.36
N GLU A 71 -3.79 -7.75 13.33
CA GLU A 71 -4.76 -8.84 13.52
C GLU A 71 -4.10 -10.12 14.06
N ASP A 72 -2.79 -10.27 13.93
CA ASP A 72 -2.07 -11.42 14.44
C ASP A 72 -1.83 -11.34 15.96
N THR A 73 -1.73 -10.13 16.51
CA THR A 73 -1.45 -9.91 17.94
C THR A 73 -2.60 -9.23 18.69
N GLY A 74 -3.51 -8.56 17.98
CA GLY A 74 -4.56 -7.72 18.56
C GLY A 74 -4.09 -6.34 18.99
N GLU A 75 -2.82 -5.98 18.79
CA GLU A 75 -2.31 -4.65 19.10
C GLU A 75 -3.00 -3.58 18.26
N ARG A 76 -3.28 -2.43 18.90
CA ARG A 76 -3.92 -1.28 18.28
C ARG A 76 -3.01 -0.06 18.38
N HIS A 77 -2.90 0.68 17.30
CA HIS A 77 -2.08 1.87 17.22
C HIS A 77 -2.89 3.02 16.62
N VAL A 78 -2.80 4.19 17.23
CA VAL A 78 -3.39 5.40 16.66
C VAL A 78 -2.57 5.83 15.45
N LEU A 79 -3.27 6.10 14.35
CA LEU A 79 -2.68 6.71 13.16
C LEU A 79 -2.96 8.20 13.16
N ALA A 80 -1.90 8.98 13.13
CA ALA A 80 -1.92 10.43 13.04
C ALA A 80 -0.71 10.91 12.22
N PRO A 81 -0.70 12.15 11.72
CA PRO A 81 0.45 12.66 11.00
C PRO A 81 1.76 12.49 11.77
N GLY A 82 2.78 11.99 11.11
CA GLY A 82 4.08 11.70 11.70
C GLY A 82 4.26 10.27 12.22
N THR A 83 3.24 9.41 12.10
CA THR A 83 3.32 8.00 12.47
C THR A 83 3.84 7.18 11.30
N MET A 84 4.82 6.33 11.56
CA MET A 84 5.31 5.32 10.61
C MET A 84 5.03 3.92 11.13
N TYR A 85 4.68 3.01 10.23
CA TYR A 85 4.70 1.58 10.53
C TYR A 85 5.37 0.78 9.41
N LEU A 86 6.03 -0.28 9.80
CA LEU A 86 6.75 -1.19 8.90
C LEU A 86 6.18 -2.60 9.05
N LEU A 87 5.66 -3.12 7.96
CA LEU A 87 5.10 -4.47 7.90
C LEU A 87 6.21 -5.44 7.48
N ASN A 88 7.14 -5.71 8.38
CA ASN A 88 8.32 -6.53 8.14
C ASN A 88 8.16 -8.01 8.53
N GLY A 89 7.04 -8.36 9.15
CA GLY A 89 6.70 -9.72 9.54
C GLY A 89 5.51 -10.29 8.76
N HIS A 90 5.12 -9.65 7.66
CA HIS A 90 3.95 -10.01 6.85
C HIS A 90 2.66 -10.06 7.68
N GLU A 91 2.48 -9.09 8.58
CA GLU A 91 1.36 -9.05 9.50
C GLU A 91 0.03 -8.86 8.76
N HIS A 92 -0.97 -9.63 9.16
CA HIS A 92 -2.36 -9.33 8.80
C HIS A 92 -2.76 -8.08 9.59
N HIS A 93 -3.25 -7.07 8.89
CA HIS A 93 -3.58 -5.80 9.55
C HIS A 93 -4.83 -5.17 8.94
N THR A 94 -5.44 -4.29 9.73
CA THR A 94 -6.61 -3.52 9.34
C THR A 94 -6.35 -2.05 9.62
N VAL A 95 -6.68 -1.20 8.67
CA VAL A 95 -6.70 0.25 8.86
C VAL A 95 -8.15 0.71 8.91
N ARG A 96 -8.52 1.40 9.98
CA ARG A 96 -9.80 2.08 10.14
C ARG A 96 -9.58 3.57 10.01
N ALA A 97 -10.13 4.17 8.98
CA ALA A 97 -9.99 5.59 8.71
C ALA A 97 -11.15 6.38 9.34
N GLU A 98 -10.86 7.21 10.33
CA GLU A 98 -11.85 8.16 10.87
C GLU A 98 -12.06 9.32 9.92
N THR A 99 -10.97 9.87 9.39
CA THR A 99 -10.92 10.85 8.31
C THR A 99 -10.22 10.22 7.13
N ASP A 100 -10.16 10.90 6.00
CA ASP A 100 -9.21 10.51 4.96
C ASP A 100 -7.81 10.47 5.58
N ILE A 101 -7.10 9.37 5.35
CA ILE A 101 -5.71 9.22 5.80
C ILE A 101 -4.84 9.22 4.55
N ARG A 102 -3.94 10.20 4.45
CA ARG A 102 -2.97 10.25 3.37
C ARG A 102 -1.63 9.74 3.85
N THR A 103 -1.05 8.84 3.08
CA THR A 103 0.21 8.17 3.40
C THR A 103 1.18 8.21 2.24
N VAL A 104 2.45 8.13 2.55
CA VAL A 104 3.51 7.79 1.60
C VAL A 104 3.96 6.37 1.92
N CYS A 105 3.90 5.49 0.93
CA CYS A 105 4.20 4.07 1.10
C CYS A 105 5.33 3.63 0.18
N ALA A 106 6.17 2.74 0.70
CA ALA A 106 7.20 2.07 -0.08
C ALA A 106 7.03 0.56 0.04
N PHE A 107 7.09 -0.14 -1.10
CA PHE A 107 7.06 -1.59 -1.17
C PHE A 107 8.37 -2.15 -1.68
N SER A 108 8.82 -3.25 -1.08
CA SER A 108 9.93 -4.08 -1.56
C SER A 108 9.51 -5.56 -1.44
N PRO A 109 9.60 -6.36 -2.51
CA PRO A 109 9.91 -5.97 -3.89
C PRO A 109 8.91 -4.93 -4.43
N PRO A 110 9.29 -4.19 -5.49
CA PRO A 110 8.40 -3.15 -6.03
C PRO A 110 7.14 -3.74 -6.67
N VAL A 111 6.03 -3.01 -6.59
CA VAL A 111 4.83 -3.37 -7.34
C VAL A 111 4.95 -2.88 -8.79
N THR A 112 4.29 -3.60 -9.72
CA THR A 112 4.33 -3.29 -11.16
C THR A 112 3.38 -2.17 -11.56
N GLY A 113 2.39 -1.88 -10.74
CA GLY A 113 1.30 -0.95 -11.01
C GLY A 113 -0.02 -1.63 -11.36
N ARG A 114 0.01 -2.95 -11.51
CA ARG A 114 -1.18 -3.75 -11.87
C ARG A 114 -1.78 -4.48 -10.67
N GLU A 115 -1.09 -4.46 -9.53
CA GLU A 115 -1.55 -5.15 -8.33
C GLU A 115 -2.78 -4.46 -7.76
N VAL A 116 -3.80 -5.28 -7.48
CA VAL A 116 -4.98 -4.94 -6.71
C VAL A 116 -5.11 -6.02 -5.64
N HIS A 117 -5.56 -5.64 -4.44
CA HIS A 117 -5.78 -6.63 -3.39
C HIS A 117 -6.75 -7.71 -3.87
N ASP A 118 -6.38 -8.97 -3.63
CA ASP A 118 -7.29 -10.10 -3.82
C ASP A 118 -8.33 -10.14 -2.69
N GLU A 119 -9.17 -11.19 -2.68
CA GLU A 119 -10.20 -11.38 -1.65
C GLU A 119 -9.66 -11.48 -0.22
N ASN A 120 -8.36 -11.79 -0.06
CA ASN A 120 -7.68 -11.89 1.24
C ASN A 120 -6.91 -10.60 1.61
N GLY A 121 -7.00 -9.54 0.80
CA GLY A 121 -6.27 -8.29 1.01
C GLY A 121 -4.78 -8.37 0.64
N VAL A 122 -4.41 -9.31 -0.23
CA VAL A 122 -3.03 -9.57 -0.65
C VAL A 122 -2.78 -8.99 -2.03
N TYR A 123 -1.63 -8.37 -2.24
CA TYR A 123 -1.14 -8.08 -3.58
C TYR A 123 -0.49 -9.34 -4.17
N PRO A 124 -0.94 -9.81 -5.34
CA PRO A 124 -0.25 -10.87 -6.06
C PRO A 124 1.14 -10.41 -6.47
N LEU A 125 2.07 -11.36 -6.59
CA LEU A 125 3.36 -11.09 -7.19
C LEU A 125 3.21 -11.16 -8.71
N ILE A 126 3.38 -10.01 -9.38
CA ILE A 126 3.23 -9.90 -10.82
C ILE A 126 4.59 -9.65 -11.45
N ALA A 127 4.96 -10.48 -12.44
CA ALA A 127 6.17 -10.26 -13.22
C ALA A 127 6.00 -9.07 -14.18
N LEU A 128 7.11 -8.45 -14.57
CA LEU A 128 7.09 -7.29 -15.48
C LEU A 128 6.53 -7.63 -16.88
N ASP A 129 6.54 -8.90 -17.29
CA ASP A 129 5.94 -9.36 -18.55
C ASP A 129 4.41 -9.48 -18.51
N GLY A 130 3.80 -9.26 -17.35
CA GLY A 130 2.36 -9.30 -17.14
C GLY A 130 1.81 -10.61 -16.62
N ASN A 131 2.62 -11.63 -16.46
CA ASN A 131 2.17 -12.89 -15.87
C ASN A 131 2.13 -12.76 -14.35
N GLU A 132 1.04 -13.24 -13.75
CA GLU A 132 0.93 -13.34 -12.31
C GLU A 132 1.75 -14.51 -11.81
N GLU A 133 2.62 -14.24 -10.84
CA GLU A 133 3.37 -15.28 -10.14
C GLU A 133 2.72 -15.51 -8.77
N ILE A 134 2.51 -16.78 -8.44
CA ILE A 134 2.05 -17.16 -7.11
C ILE A 134 3.28 -17.40 -6.26
N ALA A 135 3.56 -16.46 -5.34
CA ALA A 135 4.60 -16.64 -4.34
C ALA A 135 4.01 -17.31 -3.11
N GLU A 136 4.80 -18.15 -2.47
CA GLU A 136 4.45 -18.69 -1.15
C GLU A 136 4.45 -17.53 -0.14
N ALA A 137 3.47 -17.55 0.77
CA ALA A 137 3.44 -16.61 1.88
C ALA A 137 4.70 -16.81 2.72
N GLN A 138 5.42 -15.72 2.96
CA GLN A 138 6.58 -15.74 3.84
C GLN A 138 6.10 -15.64 5.29
N ALA A 139 6.59 -16.52 6.08
CA ALA A 139 6.29 -16.53 7.51
C ALA A 139 7.06 -15.44 8.27
#